data_5d6fab6cc5ad945b7950e5241f9bea1c
#
_entry.id   5d6fab6cc5ad945b7950e5241f9bea1c
#
_cell.length_a   1.000
_cell.length_b   1.000
_cell.length_c   1.000
_cell.angle_alpha   90.00
_cell.angle_beta   90.00
_cell.angle_gamma   90.00
#
_symmetry.space_group_name_H-M   'P 1'
#
loop_
_entity.id
_entity.type
_entity.pdbx_description
1 polymer ?
#
loop_
_entity_poly.entity_id
_entity_poly.type
_entity_poly.pdbx_seq_one_letter_code
_entity_poly.pdbx_strand_id
1 'polypeptide(L)'
;MDNLLKEEIVGILNTIQRGDAPKLESNELKPASVEIAEYRFDLIDSKDGSPIRPFESGTAHYINGTADDNYQLKIVCYDDYLHQFTYDDGKGHANVNRLKDKVKMADFLVYDKTENKIYFIVHELSDENSAKKIKTARKQLSDTLNQLYKSARIAEFIDGFEKKVCVLSAKDSRSIVSTEGMADGFSQIYKVLPDPLQFNWGQIGTHKFIAFETSYVKLEK
;
A
#
# COMPACT_ATOMS: atom_id res chain seq x y z
N MET A 1 4.20 -11.40 8.78
CA MET A 1 3.04 -11.09 7.90
C MET A 1 2.89 -12.08 6.75
N ASP A 2 3.91 -12.39 5.93
CA ASP A 2 3.77 -13.26 4.74
C ASP A 2 3.18 -14.63 5.05
N ASN A 3 3.69 -15.32 6.09
CA ASN A 3 3.14 -16.61 6.50
C ASN A 3 1.72 -16.46 7.05
N LEU A 4 1.48 -15.38 7.79
CA LEU A 4 0.15 -15.08 8.34
C LEU A 4 -0.86 -14.80 7.22
N LEU A 5 -0.48 -14.00 6.21
CA LEU A 5 -1.32 -13.79 5.02
C LEU A 5 -1.54 -15.11 4.27
N LYS A 6 -0.52 -15.94 4.09
CA LYS A 6 -0.66 -17.26 3.45
C LYS A 6 -1.71 -18.12 4.16
N GLU A 7 -1.73 -18.13 5.48
CA GLU A 7 -2.64 -18.94 6.28
C GLU A 7 -4.07 -18.38 6.30
N GLU A 8 -4.22 -17.05 6.43
CA GLU A 8 -5.51 -16.40 6.64
C GLU A 8 -6.23 -15.98 5.34
N ILE A 9 -5.49 -15.94 4.21
CA ILE A 9 -6.02 -15.40 2.94
C ILE A 9 -7.23 -16.19 2.42
N VAL A 10 -7.30 -17.48 2.68
CA VAL A 10 -8.43 -18.34 2.27
C VAL A 10 -9.75 -17.79 2.83
N GLY A 11 -9.77 -17.46 4.11
CA GLY A 11 -10.93 -16.86 4.77
C GLY A 11 -11.31 -15.51 4.15
N ILE A 12 -10.32 -14.66 3.91
CA ILE A 12 -10.51 -13.34 3.30
C ILE A 12 -11.08 -13.48 1.88
N LEU A 13 -10.43 -14.27 1.01
CA LEU A 13 -10.85 -14.45 -0.38
C LEU A 13 -12.27 -14.99 -0.49
N ASN A 14 -12.63 -15.98 0.31
CA ASN A 14 -13.98 -16.54 0.29
C ASN A 14 -15.08 -15.53 0.61
N THR A 15 -14.76 -14.36 1.19
CA THR A 15 -15.72 -13.26 1.43
C THR A 15 -15.84 -12.27 0.28
N ILE A 16 -14.79 -12.14 -0.52
CA ILE A 16 -14.69 -11.13 -1.59
C ILE A 16 -14.65 -11.72 -3.00
N GLN A 17 -14.60 -13.06 -3.12
CA GLN A 17 -14.58 -13.72 -4.42
C GLN A 17 -15.92 -13.65 -5.16
N ARG A 18 -15.87 -13.88 -6.46
CA ARG A 18 -17.05 -13.99 -7.34
C ARG A 18 -17.97 -15.11 -6.85
N GLY A 19 -19.27 -14.92 -7.04
CA GLY A 19 -20.26 -15.90 -6.58
C GLY A 19 -20.22 -17.24 -7.33
N ASP A 20 -19.67 -17.26 -8.54
CA ASP A 20 -19.48 -18.45 -9.38
C ASP A 20 -18.10 -19.12 -9.16
N ALA A 21 -17.19 -18.48 -8.43
CA ALA A 21 -15.92 -19.08 -8.09
C ALA A 21 -16.10 -20.19 -7.03
N PRO A 22 -15.51 -21.37 -7.22
CA PRO A 22 -15.53 -22.42 -6.22
C PRO A 22 -14.87 -21.95 -4.93
N LYS A 23 -15.36 -22.45 -3.79
CA LYS A 23 -14.76 -22.10 -2.50
C LYS A 23 -13.29 -22.52 -2.46
N LEU A 24 -12.43 -21.62 -2.01
CA LEU A 24 -11.02 -21.92 -1.78
C LEU A 24 -10.89 -22.69 -0.46
N GLU A 25 -10.22 -23.83 -0.47
CA GLU A 25 -10.04 -24.67 0.72
C GLU A 25 -8.64 -24.51 1.33
N SER A 26 -7.64 -24.28 0.50
CA SER A 26 -6.25 -24.12 0.93
C SER A 26 -5.51 -23.14 0.04
N ASN A 27 -4.35 -22.69 0.49
CA ASN A 27 -3.47 -21.79 -0.26
C ASN A 27 -2.00 -22.15 -0.06
N GLU A 28 -1.28 -22.26 -1.17
CA GLU A 28 0.18 -22.42 -1.18
C GLU A 28 0.92 -21.16 -1.64
N LEU A 29 0.22 -20.17 -2.21
CA LEU A 29 0.82 -18.93 -2.69
C LEU A 29 1.25 -18.04 -1.52
N LYS A 30 2.34 -17.31 -1.70
CA LYS A 30 2.81 -16.28 -0.77
C LYS A 30 2.81 -14.93 -1.47
N PRO A 31 2.57 -13.84 -0.73
CA PRO A 31 2.72 -12.51 -1.30
C PRO A 31 4.17 -12.25 -1.70
N ALA A 32 4.35 -11.56 -2.81
CA ALA A 32 5.63 -10.95 -3.10
C ALA A 32 5.92 -9.87 -2.07
N SER A 33 7.14 -9.87 -1.53
CA SER A 33 7.55 -8.88 -0.53
C SER A 33 9.03 -8.54 -0.67
N VAL A 34 9.38 -7.31 -0.31
CA VAL A 34 10.75 -6.79 -0.31
C VAL A 34 11.08 -6.22 1.06
N GLU A 35 12.30 -6.47 1.53
CA GLU A 35 12.83 -5.86 2.74
C GLU A 35 13.79 -4.73 2.36
N ILE A 36 13.67 -3.60 3.03
CA ILE A 36 14.45 -2.40 2.76
C ILE A 36 14.80 -1.68 4.06
N ALA A 37 16.04 -1.19 4.10
CA ALA A 37 16.58 -0.38 5.18
C ALA A 37 17.20 0.92 4.66
N GLU A 38 16.93 1.28 3.42
CA GLU A 38 17.43 2.52 2.84
C GLU A 38 16.77 3.74 3.46
N TYR A 39 17.55 4.80 3.68
CA TYR A 39 17.05 6.07 4.21
C TYR A 39 16.04 6.73 3.27
N ARG A 40 16.25 6.62 1.96
CA ARG A 40 15.38 7.22 0.94
C ARG A 40 15.15 6.24 -0.20
N PHE A 41 13.88 6.03 -0.51
CA PHE A 41 13.45 5.21 -1.64
C PHE A 41 12.06 5.62 -2.09
N ASP A 42 11.65 5.15 -3.24
CA ASP A 42 10.30 5.35 -3.76
C ASP A 42 9.56 4.04 -3.93
N LEU A 43 8.23 4.14 -3.86
CA LEU A 43 7.33 3.07 -4.30
C LEU A 43 6.67 3.43 -5.63
N ILE A 44 6.51 2.40 -6.46
CA ILE A 44 5.68 2.45 -7.67
C ILE A 44 4.79 1.21 -7.74
N ASP A 45 3.64 1.34 -8.37
CA ASP A 45 2.86 0.20 -8.85
C ASP A 45 3.56 -0.37 -10.10
N SER A 46 4.26 -1.49 -9.94
CA SER A 46 5.03 -2.13 -11.00
C SER A 46 4.53 -3.55 -11.22
N LYS A 47 3.96 -3.80 -12.40
CA LYS A 47 3.46 -5.13 -12.76
C LYS A 47 4.56 -6.17 -12.97
N ASP A 48 5.76 -5.74 -13.36
CA ASP A 48 6.83 -6.61 -13.84
C ASP A 48 8.17 -6.35 -13.15
N GLY A 49 8.20 -6.14 -11.85
CA GLY A 49 9.46 -5.89 -11.18
C GLY A 49 9.36 -5.52 -9.71
N SER A 50 10.48 -5.05 -9.15
CA SER A 50 10.51 -4.54 -7.79
C SER A 50 9.61 -3.31 -7.67
N PRO A 51 8.81 -3.20 -6.60
CA PRO A 51 8.04 -1.99 -6.32
C PRO A 51 8.94 -0.82 -5.86
N ILE A 52 10.22 -1.07 -5.62
CA ILE A 52 11.16 -0.07 -5.11
C ILE A 52 11.91 0.60 -6.27
N ARG A 53 12.07 1.91 -6.17
CA ARG A 53 12.84 2.75 -7.10
C ARG A 53 13.76 3.69 -6.35
N PRO A 54 14.79 4.23 -7.01
CA PRO A 54 15.58 5.32 -6.46
C PRO A 54 14.69 6.51 -6.08
N PHE A 55 15.08 7.23 -5.04
CA PHE A 55 14.31 8.37 -4.55
C PHE A 55 14.09 9.43 -5.64
N GLU A 56 12.88 10.02 -5.67
CA GLU A 56 12.38 10.97 -6.69
C GLU A 56 12.15 10.36 -8.10
N SER A 57 12.02 9.03 -8.20
CA SER A 57 11.72 8.36 -9.48
C SER A 57 10.42 7.55 -9.50
N GLY A 58 9.70 7.49 -8.38
CA GLY A 58 8.45 6.76 -8.21
C GLY A 58 7.24 7.64 -7.94
N THR A 59 6.17 7.03 -7.44
CA THR A 59 4.91 7.72 -7.11
C THR A 59 4.86 8.16 -5.66
N ALA A 60 5.41 7.36 -4.74
CA ALA A 60 5.47 7.68 -3.32
C ALA A 60 6.93 7.72 -2.86
N HIS A 61 7.31 8.83 -2.24
CA HIS A 61 8.67 9.13 -1.80
C HIS A 61 8.81 8.87 -0.29
N TYR A 62 9.56 7.86 0.08
CA TYR A 62 9.80 7.49 1.47
C TYR A 62 11.07 8.14 2.01
N ILE A 63 10.95 8.75 3.19
CA ILE A 63 12.07 9.19 4.03
C ILE A 63 12.00 8.35 5.30
N ASN A 64 12.84 7.33 5.39
CA ASN A 64 12.80 6.28 6.39
C ASN A 64 13.78 6.58 7.55
N GLY A 65 13.28 7.27 8.58
CA GLY A 65 14.09 7.67 9.73
C GLY A 65 15.11 8.76 9.41
N THR A 66 16.36 8.49 9.70
CA THR A 66 17.52 9.33 9.37
C THR A 66 18.56 8.54 8.58
N ALA A 67 19.60 9.21 8.06
CA ALA A 67 20.67 8.54 7.32
C ALA A 67 21.42 7.48 8.16
N ASP A 68 21.57 7.76 9.47
CA ASP A 68 22.33 6.92 10.41
C ASP A 68 21.44 5.96 11.21
N ASP A 69 20.12 6.22 11.25
CA ASP A 69 19.17 5.43 12.03
C ASP A 69 17.81 5.33 11.30
N ASN A 70 17.61 4.24 10.58
CA ASN A 70 16.42 3.96 9.80
C ASN A 70 15.70 2.69 10.25
N TYR A 71 14.44 2.54 9.84
CA TYR A 71 13.64 1.35 10.11
C TYR A 71 14.00 0.22 9.15
N GLN A 72 13.90 -1.00 9.64
CA GLN A 72 13.90 -2.20 8.80
C GLN A 72 12.47 -2.43 8.30
N LEU A 73 12.16 -1.95 7.12
CA LEU A 73 10.82 -2.05 6.57
C LEU A 73 10.63 -3.31 5.74
N LYS A 74 9.44 -3.85 5.80
CA LYS A 74 8.96 -4.85 4.86
C LYS A 74 7.78 -4.30 4.07
N ILE A 75 7.85 -4.47 2.76
CA ILE A 75 6.84 -4.03 1.79
C ILE A 75 6.24 -5.28 1.17
N VAL A 76 4.94 -5.46 1.30
CA VAL A 76 4.17 -6.58 0.76
C VAL A 76 3.29 -6.05 -0.37
N CYS A 77 3.40 -6.60 -1.58
CA CYS A 77 2.54 -6.30 -2.72
C CYS A 77 1.19 -7.00 -2.51
N TYR A 78 0.23 -6.30 -1.89
CA TYR A 78 -0.99 -6.92 -1.39
C TYR A 78 -2.06 -7.09 -2.47
N ASP A 79 -2.34 -6.07 -3.27
CA ASP A 79 -3.33 -6.19 -4.37
C ASP A 79 -2.86 -7.21 -5.41
N ASP A 80 -1.59 -7.20 -5.80
CA ASP A 80 -0.98 -8.20 -6.67
C ASP A 80 -1.11 -9.61 -6.11
N TYR A 81 -0.93 -9.78 -4.79
CA TYR A 81 -1.11 -11.08 -4.15
C TYR A 81 -2.53 -11.61 -4.31
N LEU A 82 -3.53 -10.76 -4.12
CA LEU A 82 -4.92 -11.15 -4.30
C LEU A 82 -5.25 -11.50 -5.75
N HIS A 83 -4.61 -10.84 -6.71
CA HIS A 83 -4.81 -11.07 -8.14
C HIS A 83 -4.16 -12.37 -8.65
N GLN A 84 -3.27 -13.02 -7.88
CA GLN A 84 -2.73 -14.35 -8.23
C GLN A 84 -3.79 -15.47 -8.12
N PHE A 85 -4.86 -15.24 -7.38
CA PHE A 85 -5.89 -16.24 -7.18
C PHE A 85 -6.88 -16.28 -8.34
N THR A 86 -6.80 -17.36 -9.13
CA THR A 86 -7.64 -17.58 -10.30
C THR A 86 -8.40 -18.92 -10.19
N TYR A 87 -9.34 -19.14 -11.09
CA TYR A 87 -10.07 -20.39 -11.23
C TYR A 87 -10.47 -20.61 -12.70
N ASP A 88 -10.79 -21.86 -13.06
CA ASP A 88 -11.42 -22.19 -14.33
C ASP A 88 -12.95 -22.09 -14.16
N ASP A 89 -13.61 -21.30 -15.00
CA ASP A 89 -15.06 -21.08 -14.91
C ASP A 89 -15.91 -22.21 -15.54
N GLY A 90 -15.27 -23.25 -16.09
CA GLY A 90 -15.92 -24.36 -16.78
C GLY A 90 -16.59 -23.98 -18.11
N LYS A 91 -16.43 -22.73 -18.57
CA LYS A 91 -16.99 -22.20 -19.83
C LYS A 91 -15.92 -21.99 -20.90
N GLY A 92 -14.73 -22.50 -20.67
CA GLY A 92 -13.58 -22.37 -21.57
C GLY A 92 -12.65 -21.19 -21.23
N HIS A 93 -12.86 -20.51 -20.10
CA HIS A 93 -11.96 -19.47 -19.64
C HIS A 93 -11.13 -19.99 -18.45
N ALA A 94 -9.89 -20.33 -18.72
CA ALA A 94 -8.91 -20.62 -17.67
C ALA A 94 -8.37 -19.33 -17.06
N ASN A 95 -7.95 -19.38 -15.80
CA ASN A 95 -7.33 -18.27 -15.08
C ASN A 95 -8.23 -17.03 -14.90
N VAL A 96 -9.52 -17.22 -14.69
CA VAL A 96 -10.44 -16.15 -14.33
C VAL A 96 -10.09 -15.65 -12.92
N ASN A 97 -9.93 -14.33 -12.75
CA ASN A 97 -9.64 -13.76 -11.44
C ASN A 97 -10.78 -14.06 -10.44
N ARG A 98 -10.44 -14.47 -9.23
CA ARG A 98 -11.42 -14.81 -8.18
C ARG A 98 -12.14 -13.61 -7.61
N LEU A 99 -11.53 -12.44 -7.61
CA LEU A 99 -12.14 -11.25 -7.03
C LEU A 99 -13.40 -10.84 -7.79
N LYS A 100 -14.41 -10.38 -7.06
CA LYS A 100 -15.59 -9.75 -7.65
C LYS A 100 -15.17 -8.57 -8.51
N ASP A 101 -15.90 -8.32 -9.59
CA ASP A 101 -15.68 -7.13 -10.40
C ASP A 101 -15.72 -5.88 -9.52
N LYS A 102 -14.77 -4.98 -9.72
CA LYS A 102 -14.61 -3.72 -8.97
C LYS A 102 -14.15 -3.87 -7.51
N VAL A 103 -13.89 -5.08 -7.01
CA VAL A 103 -13.15 -5.22 -5.76
C VAL A 103 -11.68 -4.94 -6.04
N LYS A 104 -11.17 -3.91 -5.42
CA LYS A 104 -9.77 -3.53 -5.44
C LYS A 104 -9.32 -3.27 -4.02
N MET A 105 -8.10 -3.62 -3.74
CA MET A 105 -7.47 -3.41 -2.44
C MET A 105 -6.32 -2.43 -2.59
N ALA A 106 -5.75 -2.00 -1.49
CA ALA A 106 -4.57 -1.15 -1.50
C ALA A 106 -3.36 -1.93 -2.05
N ASP A 107 -2.48 -1.24 -2.74
CA ASP A 107 -1.34 -1.84 -3.42
C ASP A 107 -0.37 -2.50 -2.43
N PHE A 108 -0.08 -1.83 -1.30
CA PHE A 108 0.97 -2.26 -0.40
C PHE A 108 0.55 -2.29 1.08
N LEU A 109 1.14 -3.27 1.79
CA LEU A 109 1.26 -3.23 3.24
C LEU A 109 2.74 -3.01 3.56
N VAL A 110 3.05 -1.91 4.26
CA VAL A 110 4.43 -1.55 4.65
C VAL A 110 4.51 -1.56 6.17
N TYR A 111 5.49 -2.24 6.73
CA TYR A 111 5.62 -2.30 8.19
C TYR A 111 7.05 -2.41 8.67
N ASP A 112 7.29 -1.87 9.87
CA ASP A 112 8.54 -2.05 10.59
C ASP A 112 8.67 -3.52 11.04
N LYS A 113 9.76 -4.15 10.62
CA LYS A 113 10.04 -5.56 10.87
C LYS A 113 10.71 -5.79 12.24
N THR A 114 11.16 -4.73 12.88
CA THR A 114 11.81 -4.82 14.19
C THR A 114 10.83 -5.23 15.29
N GLU A 115 11.36 -5.67 16.42
CA GLU A 115 10.54 -6.03 17.59
C GLU A 115 9.75 -4.85 18.15
N ASN A 116 10.21 -3.61 17.90
CA ASN A 116 9.55 -2.38 18.36
C ASN A 116 8.21 -2.13 17.67
N LYS A 117 8.00 -2.65 16.46
CA LYS A 117 6.73 -2.54 15.71
C LYS A 117 6.17 -1.11 15.69
N ILE A 118 6.97 -0.16 15.24
CA ILE A 118 6.56 1.25 15.29
C ILE A 118 5.49 1.55 14.23
N TYR A 119 5.72 1.22 12.95
CA TYR A 119 4.83 1.59 11.86
C TYR A 119 4.16 0.38 11.19
N PHE A 120 2.83 0.47 11.00
CA PHE A 120 2.09 -0.33 10.04
C PHE A 120 1.31 0.59 9.10
N ILE A 121 1.58 0.49 7.80
CA ILE A 121 1.05 1.39 6.78
C ILE A 121 0.29 0.57 5.73
N VAL A 122 -0.94 0.95 5.44
CA VAL A 122 -1.68 0.51 4.26
C VAL A 122 -1.53 1.61 3.21
N HIS A 123 -0.90 1.31 2.09
CA HIS A 123 -0.53 2.29 1.08
C HIS A 123 -1.19 2.02 -0.26
N GLU A 124 -1.86 3.02 -0.78
CA GLU A 124 -2.47 3.04 -2.11
C GLU A 124 -1.79 4.06 -2.99
N LEU A 125 -1.44 3.67 -4.20
CA LEU A 125 -0.87 4.55 -5.22
C LEU A 125 -1.94 4.89 -6.26
N SER A 126 -1.95 6.11 -6.74
CA SER A 126 -2.83 6.54 -7.82
C SER A 126 -2.04 7.18 -8.96
N ASP A 127 -2.26 6.71 -10.17
CA ASP A 127 -1.63 7.27 -11.38
C ASP A 127 -2.10 8.70 -11.68
N GLU A 128 -3.23 9.10 -11.11
CA GLU A 128 -3.88 10.37 -11.40
C GLU A 128 -4.38 11.03 -10.12
N ASN A 129 -4.33 12.35 -10.09
CA ASN A 129 -4.87 13.20 -9.02
C ASN A 129 -6.27 13.75 -9.39
N SER A 130 -7.17 12.92 -9.92
CA SER A 130 -8.55 13.30 -10.18
C SER A 130 -9.46 12.96 -9.00
N ALA A 131 -10.49 13.78 -8.74
CA ALA A 131 -11.42 13.57 -7.62
C ALA A 131 -12.06 12.16 -7.63
N LYS A 132 -12.33 11.59 -8.82
CA LYS A 132 -12.86 10.24 -8.95
C LYS A 132 -11.84 9.18 -8.54
N LYS A 133 -10.58 9.32 -8.95
CA LYS A 133 -9.49 8.39 -8.60
C LYS A 133 -9.19 8.45 -7.10
N ILE A 134 -9.07 9.66 -6.55
CA ILE A 134 -8.88 9.87 -5.11
C ILE A 134 -10.00 9.21 -4.29
N LYS A 135 -11.27 9.40 -4.70
CA LYS A 135 -12.40 8.72 -4.04
C LYS A 135 -12.28 7.20 -4.08
N THR A 136 -11.86 6.66 -5.23
CA THR A 136 -11.66 5.21 -5.41
C THR A 136 -10.53 4.71 -4.51
N ALA A 137 -9.39 5.39 -4.50
CA ALA A 137 -8.23 5.04 -3.69
C ALA A 137 -8.52 5.07 -2.19
N ARG A 138 -9.24 6.10 -1.69
CA ARG A 138 -9.70 6.14 -0.29
C ARG A 138 -10.62 4.96 0.06
N LYS A 139 -11.46 4.52 -0.90
CA LYS A 139 -12.29 3.32 -0.73
C LYS A 139 -11.45 2.06 -0.66
N GLN A 140 -10.41 1.90 -1.50
CA GLN A 140 -9.52 0.75 -1.49
C GLN A 140 -8.80 0.61 -0.14
N LEU A 141 -8.30 1.71 0.43
CA LEU A 141 -7.72 1.72 1.78
C LEU A 141 -8.70 1.21 2.84
N SER A 142 -9.93 1.74 2.84
CA SER A 142 -10.98 1.31 3.79
C SER A 142 -11.38 -0.15 3.61
N ASP A 143 -11.55 -0.60 2.36
CA ASP A 143 -11.93 -1.98 2.04
C ASP A 143 -10.81 -2.95 2.45
N THR A 144 -9.55 -2.58 2.24
CA THR A 144 -8.38 -3.36 2.66
C THR A 144 -8.39 -3.59 4.16
N LEU A 145 -8.56 -2.54 4.96
CA LEU A 145 -8.66 -2.67 6.41
C LEU A 145 -9.82 -3.57 6.83
N ASN A 146 -11.00 -3.36 6.23
CA ASN A 146 -12.17 -4.18 6.52
C ASN A 146 -11.92 -5.67 6.24
N GLN A 147 -11.13 -6.00 5.22
CA GLN A 147 -10.82 -7.40 4.92
C GLN A 147 -9.74 -7.96 5.87
N LEU A 148 -8.69 -7.21 6.13
CA LEU A 148 -7.61 -7.63 7.04
C LEU A 148 -8.13 -7.89 8.45
N TYR A 149 -9.01 -7.03 8.95
CA TYR A 149 -9.60 -7.15 10.29
C TYR A 149 -10.69 -8.24 10.43
N LYS A 150 -11.06 -8.95 9.36
CA LYS A 150 -11.89 -10.16 9.46
C LYS A 150 -11.12 -11.36 10.02
N SER A 151 -9.81 -11.38 9.90
CA SER A 151 -8.96 -12.36 10.57
C SER A 151 -8.50 -11.81 11.91
N ALA A 152 -8.89 -12.48 13.00
CA ALA A 152 -8.45 -12.10 14.36
C ALA A 152 -6.92 -12.11 14.49
N ARG A 153 -6.24 -13.06 13.85
CA ARG A 153 -4.77 -13.18 13.90
C ARG A 153 -4.09 -12.03 13.15
N ILE A 154 -4.64 -11.60 12.01
CA ILE A 154 -4.11 -10.44 11.27
C ILE A 154 -4.39 -9.16 12.06
N ALA A 155 -5.58 -9.01 12.63
CA ALA A 155 -5.92 -7.88 13.47
C ALA A 155 -4.97 -7.76 14.67
N GLU A 156 -4.72 -8.84 15.39
CA GLU A 156 -3.76 -8.88 16.49
C GLU A 156 -2.34 -8.49 16.07
N PHE A 157 -1.90 -8.99 14.90
CA PHE A 157 -0.59 -8.61 14.35
C PHE A 157 -0.53 -7.09 14.07
N ILE A 158 -1.56 -6.53 13.43
CA ILE A 158 -1.63 -5.10 13.09
C ILE A 158 -1.76 -4.24 14.35
N ASP A 159 -2.56 -4.66 15.31
CA ASP A 159 -2.79 -3.92 16.55
C ASP A 159 -1.57 -3.90 17.48
N GLY A 160 -0.59 -4.74 17.21
CA GLY A 160 0.72 -4.70 17.87
C GLY A 160 1.60 -3.53 17.46
N PHE A 161 1.24 -2.73 16.44
CA PHE A 161 2.02 -1.58 15.99
C PHE A 161 1.58 -0.29 16.68
N GLU A 162 2.55 0.56 17.03
CA GLU A 162 2.31 1.84 17.70
C GLU A 162 1.60 2.84 16.80
N LYS A 163 2.07 2.99 15.57
CA LYS A 163 1.58 3.94 14.59
C LYS A 163 0.94 3.21 13.40
N LYS A 164 -0.37 3.35 13.27
CA LYS A 164 -1.16 2.72 12.20
C LYS A 164 -1.64 3.79 11.22
N VAL A 165 -1.20 3.72 9.97
CA VAL A 165 -1.39 4.78 8.99
C VAL A 165 -1.95 4.23 7.68
N CYS A 166 -2.93 4.93 7.10
CA CYS A 166 -3.30 4.77 5.69
C CYS A 166 -2.69 5.92 4.90
N VAL A 167 -2.01 5.60 3.81
CA VAL A 167 -1.43 6.59 2.91
C VAL A 167 -2.02 6.45 1.53
N LEU A 168 -2.44 7.56 0.97
CA LEU A 168 -2.76 7.70 -0.45
C LEU A 168 -1.71 8.60 -1.09
N SER A 169 -0.94 8.05 -2.02
CA SER A 169 -0.02 8.83 -2.84
C SER A 169 -0.53 8.89 -4.27
N ALA A 170 -0.80 10.10 -4.75
CA ALA A 170 -1.16 10.33 -6.13
C ALA A 170 0.02 10.94 -6.88
N LYS A 171 0.18 10.51 -8.14
CA LYS A 171 1.18 11.11 -9.01
C LYS A 171 0.88 12.60 -9.13
N ASP A 172 1.80 13.44 -8.70
CA ASP A 172 1.63 14.88 -8.81
C ASP A 172 1.58 15.26 -10.30
N SER A 173 0.42 15.72 -10.74
CA SER A 173 0.25 16.28 -12.07
C SER A 173 0.88 17.68 -12.21
N ARG A 174 1.34 18.25 -11.09
CA ARG A 174 2.20 19.41 -11.11
C ARG A 174 3.59 18.96 -11.59
N SER A 175 3.72 18.85 -12.92
CA SER A 175 5.04 18.96 -13.54
C SER A 175 5.74 20.11 -12.81
N ILE A 176 6.90 19.84 -12.26
CA ILE A 176 7.84 20.92 -11.93
C ILE A 176 7.99 21.64 -13.26
N VAL A 177 7.32 22.77 -13.41
CA VAL A 177 7.61 23.69 -14.50
C VAL A 177 9.08 24.02 -14.25
N SER A 178 9.96 23.41 -15.02
CA SER A 178 11.33 23.83 -15.11
C SER A 178 11.25 25.26 -15.63
N THR A 179 11.27 26.20 -14.73
CA THR A 179 11.57 27.58 -15.06
C THR A 179 13.04 27.58 -15.47
N GLU A 180 13.27 27.17 -16.73
CA GLU A 180 14.51 27.48 -17.41
C GLU A 180 14.66 28.99 -17.31
N GLY A 181 15.57 29.46 -16.45
CA GLY A 181 15.95 30.86 -16.40
C GLY A 181 15.94 31.53 -15.03
N MET A 182 15.61 30.90 -13.93
CA MET A 182 15.78 31.49 -12.61
C MET A 182 16.90 30.81 -11.84
N ALA A 183 17.90 31.62 -11.52
CA ALA A 183 19.14 31.36 -10.82
C ALA A 183 19.19 30.07 -9.98
N ASP A 184 20.07 29.16 -10.38
CA ASP A 184 20.37 27.85 -9.80
C ASP A 184 20.79 27.84 -8.32
N GLY A 185 20.75 28.96 -7.64
CA GLY A 185 21.24 29.10 -6.26
C GLY A 185 20.16 29.03 -5.18
N PHE A 186 18.90 29.33 -5.46
CA PHE A 186 17.87 29.42 -4.44
C PHE A 186 16.86 28.27 -4.42
N SER A 187 16.70 27.51 -5.49
CA SER A 187 15.73 26.43 -5.58
C SER A 187 16.14 25.16 -4.83
N GLN A 188 17.40 25.02 -4.47
CA GLN A 188 17.89 23.84 -3.72
C GLN A 188 17.71 23.95 -2.21
N ILE A 189 17.46 25.15 -1.67
CA ILE A 189 17.51 25.38 -0.21
C ILE A 189 16.15 25.14 0.47
N TYR A 190 15.03 25.22 -0.23
CA TYR A 190 13.70 25.04 0.35
C TYR A 190 12.75 24.24 -0.56
N LYS A 191 13.01 22.95 -0.82
CA LYS A 191 11.91 22.04 -1.10
C LYS A 191 11.17 21.81 0.22
N VAL A 192 10.25 22.72 0.54
CA VAL A 192 9.27 22.47 1.60
C VAL A 192 8.47 21.26 1.14
N LEU A 193 8.62 20.14 1.84
CA LEU A 193 7.77 19.00 1.59
C LEU A 193 6.32 19.45 1.81
N PRO A 194 5.40 19.16 0.87
CA PRO A 194 4.01 19.54 1.05
C PRO A 194 3.46 18.88 2.32
N ASP A 195 2.73 19.63 3.12
CA ASP A 195 2.07 19.13 4.30
C ASP A 195 1.11 18.00 3.92
N PRO A 196 1.11 16.87 4.62
CA PRO A 196 0.20 15.78 4.37
C PRO A 196 -1.24 16.22 4.67
N LEU A 197 -2.16 15.99 3.73
CA LEU A 197 -3.57 16.25 3.93
C LEU A 197 -4.21 15.09 4.69
N GLN A 198 -4.54 15.30 5.98
CA GLN A 198 -5.28 14.31 6.74
C GLN A 198 -6.72 14.19 6.25
N PHE A 199 -7.21 12.95 6.12
CA PHE A 199 -8.60 12.68 5.76
C PHE A 199 -9.21 11.58 6.62
N ASN A 200 -10.55 11.50 6.63
CA ASN A 200 -11.28 10.41 7.24
C ASN A 200 -12.19 9.76 6.19
N TRP A 201 -12.21 8.44 6.13
CA TRP A 201 -12.98 7.70 5.15
C TRP A 201 -13.40 6.32 5.64
N GLY A 202 -14.69 6.02 5.53
CA GLY A 202 -15.25 4.69 5.83
C GLY A 202 -14.84 4.17 7.22
N GLN A 203 -14.24 2.99 7.24
CA GLN A 203 -13.86 2.30 8.48
C GLN A 203 -12.43 2.58 8.97
N ILE A 204 -11.68 3.49 8.31
CA ILE A 204 -10.27 3.75 8.65
C ILE A 204 -10.13 4.12 10.13
N GLY A 205 -10.89 5.10 10.59
CA GLY A 205 -10.86 5.54 12.00
C GLY A 205 -11.36 4.47 12.98
N THR A 206 -12.30 3.62 12.58
CA THR A 206 -12.81 2.52 13.41
C THR A 206 -11.71 1.54 13.80
N HIS A 207 -10.74 1.30 12.90
CA HIS A 207 -9.57 0.45 13.15
C HIS A 207 -8.38 1.22 13.76
N LYS A 208 -8.61 2.46 14.22
CA LYS A 208 -7.60 3.34 14.83
C LYS A 208 -6.44 3.68 13.89
N PHE A 209 -6.70 3.75 12.59
CA PHE A 209 -5.76 4.29 11.62
C PHE A 209 -5.95 5.79 11.44
N ILE A 210 -4.85 6.49 11.19
CA ILE A 210 -4.87 7.87 10.71
C ILE A 210 -4.60 7.83 9.22
N ALA A 211 -5.32 8.60 8.41
CA ALA A 211 -5.17 8.58 6.97
C ALA A 211 -4.64 9.91 6.45
N PHE A 212 -3.68 9.82 5.52
CA PHE A 212 -3.05 10.97 4.88
C PHE A 212 -3.02 10.81 3.35
N GLU A 213 -3.23 11.93 2.66
CA GLU A 213 -2.95 12.08 1.24
C GLU A 213 -1.64 12.86 1.11
N THR A 214 -0.60 12.19 0.62
CA THR A 214 0.73 12.76 0.47
C THR A 214 1.59 11.91 -0.46
N SER A 215 2.44 12.56 -1.27
CA SER A 215 3.47 11.84 -2.04
C SER A 215 4.75 11.62 -1.22
N TYR A 216 4.91 12.29 -0.08
CA TYR A 216 6.08 12.14 0.79
C TYR A 216 5.68 11.49 2.11
N VAL A 217 6.23 10.31 2.38
CA VAL A 217 5.99 9.53 3.59
C VAL A 217 7.23 9.61 4.47
N LYS A 218 7.17 10.43 5.52
CA LYS A 218 8.26 10.59 6.47
C LYS A 218 8.00 9.73 7.71
N LEU A 219 8.89 8.79 7.96
CA LEU A 219 8.87 7.93 9.15
C LEU A 219 9.86 8.52 10.18
N GLU A 220 9.32 9.09 11.24
CA GLU A 220 10.13 9.72 12.29
C GLU A 220 10.50 8.71 13.37
N LYS A 221 11.79 8.73 13.77
CA LYS A 221 12.30 8.02 14.94
C LYS A 221 12.24 8.85 16.19
#